data_6e9c344287a5337b150d3ff93ea8a2d8
#
_entry.id   6e9c344287a5337b150d3ff93ea8a2d8
#
_cell.length_a   1.000
_cell.length_b   1.000
_cell.length_c   1.000
_cell.angle_alpha   90.00
_cell.angle_beta   90.00
_cell.angle_gamma   90.00
#
_symmetry.space_group_name_H-M   'P 1'
#
loop_
_entity.id
_entity.type
_entity.pdbx_description
1 polymer ?
#
loop_
_entity_poly.entity_id
_entity_poly.type
_entity_poly.pdbx_seq_one_letter_code
_entity_poly.pdbx_strand_id
1 'polypeptide(L)'
;MGLVCPYALDVPGGVQNQVLGLAAHLRGAGHDVRVLAPGGLPDEADGLDPAHFTSTGAAVGVRYNGSVAPVALGPLAAARTRRWVAAHAVDLLHVHEPLVPSASLAALGAARSPVVATFHTATPRSRALRLAGSALAGAVDRIDAGIAVSPTARDVVRRHLGRDAVVVPNGLDVGAYERPDADVRDGRSAGAPPRLLFLGRAGERRKGLDVLLAALPALRRAHPDLEVVVAGPGARALPPGCRSLGLVEEADKRALLRSADVFVAPHTARESFGIVVLEAMASGVPVVASDLPPFAALLGGAEDPAGRLFRRGDPAALAAAVSVALSEGRGRRTERARALARRYDWSVVGPEVVGVYAEVLAERSAEGAS
;
A
#
# COMPACT_ATOMS: atom_id res chain seq x y z
N MET A 1 11.64 19.49 3.20
CA MET A 1 11.11 18.64 2.13
C MET A 1 9.58 18.73 2.09
N GLY A 2 8.97 18.64 0.88
CA GLY A 2 7.51 18.60 0.72
C GLY A 2 7.03 17.27 0.19
N LEU A 3 6.11 16.60 0.87
CA LEU A 3 5.46 15.37 0.40
C LEU A 3 4.03 15.68 -0.06
N VAL A 4 3.63 15.21 -1.22
CA VAL A 4 2.29 15.41 -1.78
C VAL A 4 1.60 14.08 -2.00
N CYS A 5 0.45 13.89 -1.33
CA CYS A 5 -0.44 12.76 -1.53
C CYS A 5 -1.68 13.21 -2.36
N PRO A 6 -2.07 12.47 -3.40
CA PRO A 6 -3.28 12.82 -4.17
C PRO A 6 -4.57 12.42 -3.46
N TYR A 7 -4.48 11.53 -2.46
CA TYR A 7 -5.61 10.91 -1.78
C TYR A 7 -5.78 11.45 -0.37
N ALA A 8 -7.02 11.49 0.09
CA ALA A 8 -7.36 11.93 1.45
C ALA A 8 -6.70 11.02 2.49
N LEU A 9 -5.96 11.64 3.43
CA LEU A 9 -5.19 10.88 4.44
C LEU A 9 -6.08 10.27 5.53
N ASP A 10 -7.25 10.87 5.79
CA ASP A 10 -8.28 10.35 6.71
C ASP A 10 -9.04 9.13 6.17
N VAL A 11 -8.72 8.70 4.95
CA VAL A 11 -9.23 7.46 4.35
C VAL A 11 -8.12 6.44 4.24
N PRO A 12 -8.17 5.30 4.94
CA PRO A 12 -7.12 4.29 4.88
C PRO A 12 -6.83 3.77 3.47
N GLY A 13 -5.56 3.72 3.11
CA GLY A 13 -5.12 3.24 1.79
C GLY A 13 -3.61 3.09 1.69
N GLY A 14 -3.17 2.22 0.77
CA GLY A 14 -1.75 1.87 0.65
C GLY A 14 -0.85 3.07 0.33
N VAL A 15 -1.28 4.00 -0.52
CA VAL A 15 -0.50 5.21 -0.85
C VAL A 15 -0.45 6.17 0.32
N GLN A 16 -1.58 6.36 1.03
CA GLN A 16 -1.66 7.20 2.22
C GLN A 16 -0.70 6.71 3.31
N ASN A 17 -0.74 5.42 3.61
CA ASN A 17 0.17 4.81 4.59
C ASN A 17 1.64 4.95 4.18
N GLN A 18 1.95 4.87 2.88
CA GLN A 18 3.31 5.11 2.39
C GLN A 18 3.76 6.55 2.59
N VAL A 19 2.89 7.53 2.33
CA VAL A 19 3.23 8.95 2.56
C VAL A 19 3.44 9.23 4.04
N LEU A 20 2.57 8.72 4.91
CA LEU A 20 2.68 8.89 6.36
C LEU A 20 3.94 8.20 6.91
N GLY A 21 4.19 6.94 6.53
CA GLY A 21 5.38 6.20 6.97
C GLY A 21 6.69 6.84 6.49
N LEU A 22 6.74 7.32 5.25
CA LEU A 22 7.89 8.06 4.73
C LEU A 22 8.08 9.39 5.49
N ALA A 23 7.00 10.13 5.76
CA ALA A 23 7.08 11.36 6.54
C ALA A 23 7.63 11.11 7.94
N ALA A 24 7.14 10.08 8.63
CA ALA A 24 7.62 9.68 9.94
C ALA A 24 9.11 9.31 9.92
N HIS A 25 9.53 8.49 8.94
CA HIS A 25 10.93 8.09 8.78
C HIS A 25 11.85 9.30 8.54
N LEU A 26 11.51 10.17 7.60
CA LEU A 26 12.32 11.35 7.28
C LEU A 26 12.41 12.32 8.46
N ARG A 27 11.32 12.53 9.20
CA ARG A 27 11.34 13.35 10.43
C ARG A 27 12.19 12.72 11.53
N GLY A 28 12.10 11.41 11.70
CA GLY A 28 12.96 10.65 12.61
C GLY A 28 14.47 10.78 12.26
N ALA A 29 14.78 10.97 10.96
CA ALA A 29 16.13 11.26 10.48
C ALA A 29 16.53 12.75 10.60
N GLY A 30 15.68 13.62 11.17
CA GLY A 30 15.97 15.03 11.43
C GLY A 30 15.61 15.99 10.29
N HIS A 31 14.87 15.55 9.27
CA HIS A 31 14.41 16.42 8.18
C HIS A 31 13.14 17.21 8.57
N ASP A 32 13.05 18.48 8.14
CA ASP A 32 11.78 19.23 8.15
C ASP A 32 10.91 18.74 6.99
N VAL A 33 9.81 18.03 7.31
CA VAL A 33 8.91 17.43 6.35
C VAL A 33 7.52 18.03 6.49
N ARG A 34 6.99 18.54 5.38
CA ARG A 34 5.64 19.07 5.27
C ARG A 34 4.81 18.21 4.33
N VAL A 35 3.57 17.91 4.72
CA VAL A 35 2.68 17.04 3.95
C VAL A 35 1.49 17.82 3.44
N LEU A 36 1.19 17.66 2.15
CA LEU A 36 0.01 18.22 1.49
C LEU A 36 -0.86 17.08 0.96
N ALA A 37 -2.14 17.04 1.38
CA ALA A 37 -3.10 16.06 0.88
C ALA A 37 -4.54 16.56 1.00
N PRO A 38 -5.52 15.92 0.34
CA PRO A 38 -6.95 16.08 0.64
C PRO A 38 -7.32 15.53 2.02
N GLY A 39 -8.51 15.87 2.48
CA GLY A 39 -9.11 15.38 3.74
C GLY A 39 -8.45 15.95 4.98
N GLY A 40 -8.57 15.24 6.07
CA GLY A 40 -7.94 15.51 7.36
C GLY A 40 -6.69 14.69 7.61
N LEU A 41 -6.04 14.94 8.75
CA LEU A 41 -5.00 14.06 9.26
C LEU A 41 -5.69 12.95 10.07
N PRO A 42 -5.33 11.67 9.90
CA PRO A 42 -5.86 10.60 10.73
C PRO A 42 -5.36 10.73 12.18
N ASP A 43 -6.17 10.28 13.15
CA ASP A 43 -5.83 10.34 14.58
C ASP A 43 -4.54 9.57 14.90
N GLU A 44 -4.27 8.48 14.17
CA GLU A 44 -3.05 7.66 14.27
C GLU A 44 -1.95 8.09 13.28
N ALA A 45 -1.86 9.37 12.92
CA ALA A 45 -0.75 9.86 12.08
C ALA A 45 0.55 9.92 12.88
N ASP A 46 1.14 8.76 13.18
CA ASP A 46 2.34 8.61 14.00
C ASP A 46 3.45 9.58 13.57
N GLY A 47 3.77 10.51 14.46
CA GLY A 47 4.89 11.44 14.29
C GLY A 47 4.67 12.62 13.34
N LEU A 48 3.50 12.81 12.74
CA LEU A 48 3.20 13.99 11.93
C LEU A 48 2.41 15.02 12.75
N ASP A 49 3.11 16.08 13.18
CA ASP A 49 2.48 17.22 13.83
C ASP A 49 1.47 17.88 12.87
N PRO A 50 0.23 18.20 13.33
CA PRO A 50 -0.76 18.94 12.54
C PRO A 50 -0.23 20.22 11.91
N ALA A 51 0.74 20.90 12.53
CA ALA A 51 1.39 22.09 11.98
C ALA A 51 2.19 21.82 10.68
N HIS A 52 2.55 20.57 10.43
CA HIS A 52 3.27 20.14 9.22
C HIS A 52 2.35 19.52 8.17
N PHE A 53 1.05 19.47 8.43
CA PHE A 53 0.03 19.00 7.48
C PHE A 53 -0.79 20.17 6.93
N THR A 54 -1.07 20.13 5.63
CA THR A 54 -1.97 21.08 4.97
C THR A 54 -3.01 20.34 4.14
N SER A 55 -4.28 20.62 4.43
CA SER A 55 -5.39 20.06 3.64
C SER A 55 -5.65 20.86 2.36
N THR A 56 -5.80 20.15 1.24
CA THR A 56 -6.27 20.77 -0.01
C THR A 56 -7.80 20.92 -0.06
N GLY A 57 -8.52 20.36 0.92
CA GLY A 57 -9.97 20.41 1.07
C GLY A 57 -10.63 19.04 1.08
N ALA A 58 -11.95 19.02 1.16
CA ALA A 58 -12.71 17.78 1.21
C ALA A 58 -12.51 16.92 -0.02
N ALA A 59 -12.43 15.61 0.20
CA ALA A 59 -12.29 14.64 -0.87
C ALA A 59 -13.63 14.12 -1.36
N VAL A 60 -13.69 13.78 -2.64
CA VAL A 60 -14.80 13.06 -3.27
C VAL A 60 -14.30 11.71 -3.80
N GLY A 61 -15.14 10.68 -3.68
CA GLY A 61 -14.82 9.36 -4.17
C GLY A 61 -14.91 9.27 -5.69
N VAL A 62 -13.80 9.13 -6.38
CA VAL A 62 -13.74 8.93 -7.84
C VAL A 62 -13.44 7.47 -8.16
N ARG A 63 -14.27 6.85 -9.00
CA ARG A 63 -14.01 5.48 -9.48
C ARG A 63 -12.83 5.48 -10.43
N TYR A 64 -11.76 4.80 -10.05
CA TYR A 64 -10.54 4.68 -10.83
C TYR A 64 -9.95 3.27 -10.71
N ASN A 65 -9.64 2.65 -11.84
CA ASN A 65 -8.99 1.32 -11.93
C ASN A 65 -9.67 0.20 -11.11
N GLY A 66 -11.00 0.26 -10.96
CA GLY A 66 -11.78 -0.73 -10.21
C GLY A 66 -11.76 -0.51 -8.68
N SER A 67 -11.27 0.65 -8.24
CA SER A 67 -11.31 1.13 -6.87
C SER A 67 -11.99 2.50 -6.79
N VAL A 68 -12.20 3.01 -5.57
CA VAL A 68 -12.63 4.39 -5.32
C VAL A 68 -11.47 5.17 -4.73
N ALA A 69 -11.03 6.19 -5.44
CA ALA A 69 -9.96 7.09 -5.03
C ALA A 69 -10.56 8.34 -4.35
N PRO A 70 -10.26 8.61 -3.07
CA PRO A 70 -10.73 9.81 -2.37
C PRO A 70 -9.83 11.00 -2.73
N VAL A 71 -10.23 11.80 -3.73
CA VAL A 71 -9.43 12.91 -4.27
C VAL A 71 -10.13 14.26 -4.09
N ALA A 72 -9.37 15.33 -3.89
CA ALA A 72 -9.92 16.69 -3.98
C ALA A 72 -9.76 17.20 -5.42
N LEU A 73 -10.87 17.58 -6.01
CA LEU A 73 -10.93 18.07 -7.39
C LEU A 73 -11.35 19.54 -7.44
N GLY A 74 -11.10 20.16 -8.59
CA GLY A 74 -11.57 21.49 -8.90
C GLY A 74 -10.58 22.62 -8.62
N PRO A 75 -10.96 23.87 -9.01
CA PRO A 75 -10.04 25.00 -9.02
C PRO A 75 -9.60 25.43 -7.61
N LEU A 76 -10.42 25.23 -6.60
CA LEU A 76 -10.09 25.60 -5.22
C LEU A 76 -9.00 24.72 -4.63
N ALA A 77 -9.09 23.39 -4.83
CA ALA A 77 -8.06 22.44 -4.40
C ALA A 77 -6.73 22.72 -5.15
N ALA A 78 -6.80 22.97 -6.45
CA ALA A 78 -5.64 23.34 -7.24
C ALA A 78 -5.01 24.68 -6.79
N ALA A 79 -5.83 25.69 -6.47
CA ALA A 79 -5.34 26.98 -5.97
C ALA A 79 -4.67 26.85 -4.59
N ARG A 80 -5.24 26.05 -3.67
CA ARG A 80 -4.63 25.76 -2.36
C ARG A 80 -3.28 25.03 -2.53
N THR A 81 -3.22 24.05 -3.41
CA THR A 81 -1.98 23.34 -3.73
C THR A 81 -0.91 24.29 -4.26
N ARG A 82 -1.24 25.13 -5.26
CA ARG A 82 -0.28 26.10 -5.82
C ARG A 82 0.20 27.11 -4.78
N ARG A 83 -0.71 27.58 -3.91
CA ARG A 83 -0.34 28.48 -2.81
C ARG A 83 0.60 27.80 -1.83
N TRP A 84 0.33 26.56 -1.48
CA TRP A 84 1.19 25.78 -0.59
C TRP A 84 2.60 25.61 -1.17
N VAL A 85 2.73 25.20 -2.44
CA VAL A 85 4.02 25.09 -3.12
C VAL A 85 4.76 26.42 -3.18
N ALA A 86 4.05 27.54 -3.40
CA ALA A 86 4.65 28.86 -3.45
C ALA A 86 5.08 29.39 -2.06
N ALA A 87 4.35 29.03 -0.99
CA ALA A 87 4.60 29.49 0.36
C ALA A 87 5.72 28.74 1.08
N HIS A 88 6.00 27.50 0.67
CA HIS A 88 7.00 26.66 1.31
C HIS A 88 8.20 26.50 0.37
N ALA A 89 9.33 27.14 0.72
CA ALA A 89 10.61 26.97 0.04
C ALA A 89 11.23 25.63 0.45
N VAL A 90 10.72 24.53 -0.14
CA VAL A 90 11.26 23.20 0.12
C VAL A 90 12.44 22.92 -0.81
N ASP A 91 13.48 22.26 -0.30
CA ASP A 91 14.65 21.88 -1.10
C ASP A 91 14.29 20.85 -2.17
N LEU A 92 13.28 19.99 -1.86
CA LEU A 92 12.81 18.94 -2.75
C LEU A 92 11.32 18.72 -2.55
N LEU A 93 10.59 18.52 -3.63
CA LEU A 93 9.18 18.13 -3.66
C LEU A 93 9.05 16.66 -4.08
N HIS A 94 8.47 15.83 -3.21
CA HIS A 94 8.16 14.44 -3.55
C HIS A 94 6.66 14.27 -3.79
N VAL A 95 6.29 13.87 -4.99
CA VAL A 95 4.90 13.76 -5.43
C VAL A 95 4.52 12.31 -5.63
N HIS A 96 3.57 11.80 -4.84
CA HIS A 96 3.03 10.45 -5.03
C HIS A 96 1.93 10.46 -6.09
N GLU A 97 1.93 9.44 -6.98
CA GLU A 97 1.00 9.33 -8.12
C GLU A 97 0.86 10.66 -8.88
N PRO A 98 1.92 11.15 -9.52
CA PRO A 98 2.06 12.53 -10.00
C PRO A 98 1.01 12.93 -11.06
N LEU A 99 0.43 11.96 -11.76
CA LEU A 99 -0.52 12.20 -12.83
C LEU A 99 -2.00 12.09 -12.42
N VAL A 100 -2.25 11.87 -11.12
CA VAL A 100 -3.63 11.94 -10.60
C VAL A 100 -4.09 13.38 -10.60
N PRO A 101 -5.24 13.69 -11.24
CA PRO A 101 -5.78 15.05 -11.36
C PRO A 101 -6.33 15.56 -10.03
N SER A 102 -5.47 15.73 -9.05
CA SER A 102 -5.71 16.16 -7.67
C SER A 102 -4.52 17.02 -7.22
N ALA A 103 -4.21 17.00 -5.93
CA ALA A 103 -3.06 17.70 -5.35
C ALA A 103 -1.75 17.40 -6.11
N SER A 104 -1.52 16.14 -6.49
CA SER A 104 -0.28 15.72 -7.15
C SER A 104 -0.03 16.41 -8.48
N LEU A 105 -1.00 16.39 -9.41
CA LEU A 105 -0.82 17.04 -10.70
C LEU A 105 -0.72 18.57 -10.56
N ALA A 106 -1.48 19.17 -9.65
CA ALA A 106 -1.42 20.59 -9.38
C ALA A 106 -0.08 21.03 -8.76
N ALA A 107 0.48 20.21 -7.84
CA ALA A 107 1.78 20.44 -7.23
C ALA A 107 2.92 20.30 -8.26
N LEU A 108 2.87 19.25 -9.07
CA LEU A 108 3.82 19.03 -10.15
C LEU A 108 3.85 20.21 -11.13
N GLY A 109 2.67 20.73 -11.52
CA GLY A 109 2.57 21.91 -12.40
C GLY A 109 3.06 23.21 -11.77
N ALA A 110 3.10 23.32 -10.43
CA ALA A 110 3.52 24.52 -9.70
C ALA A 110 4.94 24.42 -9.14
N ALA A 111 5.58 23.25 -9.20
CA ALA A 111 6.88 23.01 -8.62
C ALA A 111 7.97 23.95 -9.12
N ARG A 112 8.79 24.45 -8.20
CA ARG A 112 9.97 25.29 -8.44
C ARG A 112 11.25 24.64 -7.95
N SER A 113 11.15 23.77 -6.96
CA SER A 113 12.21 22.91 -6.45
C SER A 113 12.30 21.62 -7.29
N PRO A 114 13.41 20.88 -7.19
CA PRO A 114 13.55 19.54 -7.76
C PRO A 114 12.39 18.62 -7.36
N VAL A 115 11.95 17.77 -8.28
CA VAL A 115 10.79 16.90 -8.09
C VAL A 115 11.17 15.43 -8.21
N VAL A 116 10.92 14.68 -7.15
CA VAL A 116 10.89 13.21 -7.18
C VAL A 116 9.44 12.75 -7.26
N ALA A 117 9.15 11.74 -8.05
CA ALA A 117 7.80 11.21 -8.20
C ALA A 117 7.74 9.71 -7.92
N THR A 118 6.83 9.28 -7.01
CA THR A 118 6.60 7.85 -6.78
C THR A 118 5.33 7.36 -7.46
N PHE A 119 5.48 6.27 -8.22
CA PHE A 119 4.43 5.59 -8.96
C PHE A 119 4.03 4.29 -8.23
N HIS A 120 2.80 4.22 -7.75
CA HIS A 120 2.23 3.06 -7.05
C HIS A 120 1.34 2.19 -7.94
N THR A 121 0.97 2.67 -9.13
CA THR A 121 0.00 2.02 -10.01
C THR A 121 0.64 0.98 -10.92
N ALA A 122 0.07 -0.23 -10.92
CA ALA A 122 0.42 -1.31 -11.85
C ALA A 122 -0.65 -1.52 -12.93
N THR A 123 -1.24 -0.47 -13.49
CA THR A 123 -2.29 -0.60 -14.50
C THR A 123 -1.68 -0.61 -15.91
N PRO A 124 -1.52 -1.78 -16.57
CA PRO A 124 -0.78 -1.91 -17.83
C PRO A 124 -1.44 -1.23 -19.03
N ARG A 125 -2.73 -0.89 -18.93
CA ARG A 125 -3.52 -0.31 -20.03
C ARG A 125 -4.39 0.84 -19.54
N SER A 126 -3.80 2.00 -19.33
CA SER A 126 -4.57 3.22 -19.04
C SER A 126 -4.88 3.96 -20.35
N ARG A 127 -6.14 3.89 -20.81
CA ARG A 127 -6.62 4.70 -21.93
C ARG A 127 -6.51 6.19 -21.61
N ALA A 128 -6.76 6.56 -20.37
CA ALA A 128 -6.65 7.94 -19.90
C ALA A 128 -5.22 8.49 -20.04
N LEU A 129 -4.20 7.73 -19.61
CA LEU A 129 -2.79 8.12 -19.77
C LEU A 129 -2.37 8.21 -21.23
N ARG A 130 -2.84 7.31 -22.09
CA ARG A 130 -2.55 7.38 -23.52
C ARG A 130 -3.19 8.58 -24.22
N LEU A 131 -4.44 8.91 -23.88
CA LEU A 131 -5.16 10.05 -24.45
C LEU A 131 -4.68 11.39 -23.90
N ALA A 132 -4.21 11.41 -22.67
CA ALA A 132 -3.66 12.60 -22.02
C ALA A 132 -2.15 12.79 -22.27
N GLY A 133 -1.49 11.88 -22.99
CA GLY A 133 -0.03 11.82 -23.12
C GLY A 133 0.59 13.15 -23.53
N SER A 134 0.10 13.80 -24.60
CA SER A 134 0.62 15.11 -25.02
C SER A 134 0.27 16.24 -24.05
N ALA A 135 -0.91 16.22 -23.42
CA ALA A 135 -1.32 17.22 -22.44
C ALA A 135 -0.57 17.09 -21.10
N LEU A 136 -0.10 15.88 -20.77
CA LEU A 136 0.67 15.61 -19.56
C LEU A 136 2.19 15.64 -19.78
N ALA A 137 2.66 15.70 -21.02
CA ALA A 137 4.09 15.70 -21.34
C ALA A 137 4.85 16.78 -20.58
N GLY A 138 4.39 18.02 -20.61
CA GLY A 138 5.02 19.12 -19.88
C GLY A 138 4.98 18.97 -18.34
N ALA A 139 4.05 18.17 -17.80
CA ALA A 139 4.05 17.84 -16.38
C ALA A 139 5.06 16.71 -16.08
N VAL A 140 5.14 15.71 -16.96
CA VAL A 140 6.10 14.60 -16.85
C VAL A 140 7.53 15.11 -16.96
N ASP A 141 7.79 16.10 -17.82
CA ASP A 141 9.13 16.72 -18.00
C ASP A 141 9.63 17.46 -16.75
N ARG A 142 8.75 17.79 -15.81
CA ARG A 142 9.12 18.39 -14.51
C ARG A 142 9.60 17.39 -13.47
N ILE A 143 9.52 16.10 -13.74
CA ILE A 143 9.97 15.05 -12.83
C ILE A 143 11.47 14.85 -13.06
N ASP A 144 12.28 15.16 -12.06
CA ASP A 144 13.74 14.99 -12.13
C ASP A 144 14.09 13.50 -11.96
N ALA A 145 13.49 12.81 -10.97
CA ALA A 145 13.64 11.37 -10.81
C ALA A 145 12.33 10.65 -10.51
N GLY A 146 12.19 9.43 -11.02
CA GLY A 146 11.07 8.55 -10.78
C GLY A 146 11.40 7.39 -9.85
N ILE A 147 10.52 7.11 -8.89
CA ILE A 147 10.52 5.91 -8.06
C ILE A 147 9.33 5.05 -8.46
N ALA A 148 9.53 3.76 -8.65
CA ALA A 148 8.47 2.78 -8.87
C ALA A 148 8.48 1.75 -7.72
N VAL A 149 7.32 1.48 -7.12
CA VAL A 149 7.23 0.59 -5.94
C VAL A 149 7.44 -0.89 -6.27
N SER A 150 7.57 -1.23 -7.54
CA SER A 150 7.85 -2.60 -8.00
C SER A 150 8.32 -2.60 -9.45
N PRO A 151 8.94 -3.70 -9.94
CA PRO A 151 9.24 -3.86 -11.36
C PRO A 151 8.01 -3.71 -12.26
N THR A 152 6.85 -4.20 -11.81
CA THR A 152 5.57 -4.05 -12.53
C THR A 152 5.16 -2.57 -12.66
N ALA A 153 5.33 -1.77 -11.61
CA ALA A 153 5.05 -0.33 -11.65
C ALA A 153 6.05 0.40 -12.56
N ARG A 154 7.34 0.03 -12.50
CA ARG A 154 8.38 0.56 -13.41
C ARG A 154 8.05 0.30 -14.88
N ASP A 155 7.60 -0.91 -15.21
CA ASP A 155 7.21 -1.26 -16.58
C ASP A 155 6.03 -0.42 -17.08
N VAL A 156 5.10 -0.03 -16.18
CA VAL A 156 4.00 0.88 -16.51
C VAL A 156 4.54 2.28 -16.80
N VAL A 157 5.46 2.80 -15.99
CA VAL A 157 6.12 4.10 -16.22
C VAL A 157 6.84 4.11 -17.57
N ARG A 158 7.69 3.12 -17.83
CA ARG A 158 8.43 3.00 -19.10
C ARG A 158 7.49 2.95 -20.30
N ARG A 159 6.43 2.15 -20.23
CA ARG A 159 5.49 1.93 -21.35
C ARG A 159 4.63 3.15 -21.67
N HIS A 160 4.20 3.89 -20.64
CA HIS A 160 3.22 4.97 -20.82
C HIS A 160 3.83 6.36 -20.80
N LEU A 161 4.97 6.55 -20.14
CA LEU A 161 5.61 7.85 -20.02
C LEU A 161 6.94 7.94 -20.79
N GLY A 162 7.45 6.82 -21.30
CA GLY A 162 8.73 6.79 -22.00
C GLY A 162 9.94 7.13 -21.12
N ARG A 163 9.75 7.12 -19.77
CA ARG A 163 10.79 7.43 -18.78
C ARG A 163 11.11 6.21 -17.93
N ASP A 164 12.29 6.18 -17.35
CA ASP A 164 12.64 5.14 -16.39
C ASP A 164 12.36 5.60 -14.95
N ALA A 165 12.33 4.65 -14.03
CA ALA A 165 12.20 4.88 -12.59
C ALA A 165 13.04 3.88 -11.82
N VAL A 166 13.65 4.33 -10.72
CA VAL A 166 14.34 3.44 -9.78
C VAL A 166 13.30 2.59 -9.07
N VAL A 167 13.56 1.30 -8.89
CA VAL A 167 12.67 0.45 -8.12
C VAL A 167 13.03 0.56 -6.65
N VAL A 168 12.19 1.26 -5.88
CA VAL A 168 12.27 1.30 -4.42
C VAL A 168 10.93 0.80 -3.87
N PRO A 169 10.91 -0.31 -3.13
CA PRO A 169 9.67 -0.90 -2.67
C PRO A 169 8.93 -0.02 -1.64
N ASN A 170 7.68 -0.35 -1.37
CA ASN A 170 6.97 0.27 -0.25
C ASN A 170 7.62 -0.11 1.08
N GLY A 171 7.78 0.87 1.97
CA GLY A 171 8.23 0.67 3.34
C GLY A 171 7.09 0.25 4.28
N LEU A 172 7.46 -0.38 5.39
CA LEU A 172 6.57 -0.75 6.49
C LEU A 172 7.31 -0.52 7.81
N ASP A 173 6.61 -0.09 8.85
CA ASP A 173 7.12 -0.23 10.22
C ASP A 173 6.93 -1.69 10.67
N VAL A 174 7.92 -2.52 10.38
CA VAL A 174 7.88 -3.95 10.68
C VAL A 174 7.80 -4.17 12.19
N GLY A 175 8.45 -3.32 12.98
CA GLY A 175 8.43 -3.38 14.43
C GLY A 175 7.02 -3.27 15.01
N ALA A 176 6.15 -2.44 14.42
CA ALA A 176 4.76 -2.32 14.86
C ALA A 176 3.93 -3.60 14.67
N TYR A 177 4.31 -4.46 13.73
CA TYR A 177 3.66 -5.76 13.48
C TYR A 177 4.29 -6.91 14.25
N GLU A 178 5.60 -6.83 14.55
CA GLU A 178 6.34 -7.88 15.27
C GLU A 178 6.13 -7.86 16.78
N ARG A 179 5.79 -6.69 17.35
CA ARG A 179 5.66 -6.56 18.81
C ARG A 179 4.65 -7.58 19.32
N PRO A 180 5.06 -8.47 20.25
CA PRO A 180 4.10 -9.19 21.05
C PRO A 180 3.54 -8.15 22.02
N ASP A 181 2.33 -7.67 21.81
CA ASP A 181 1.56 -7.20 22.95
C ASP A 181 1.42 -8.43 23.83
N ALA A 182 1.96 -8.38 25.04
CA ALA A 182 2.05 -9.50 25.97
C ALA A 182 0.67 -10.12 26.31
N ASP A 183 -0.42 -9.46 25.90
CA ASP A 183 -1.81 -9.81 26.18
C ASP A 183 -2.66 -10.17 24.96
N VAL A 184 -2.14 -10.11 23.71
CA VAL A 184 -2.98 -10.31 22.53
C VAL A 184 -2.68 -11.65 21.83
N ARG A 185 -2.72 -12.71 22.55
CA ARG A 185 -3.48 -13.88 22.09
C ARG A 185 -4.96 -13.61 22.35
N ASP A 186 -5.44 -12.47 21.96
CA ASP A 186 -6.79 -11.90 21.95
C ASP A 186 -7.87 -12.69 22.69
N GLY A 187 -7.71 -13.03 23.96
CA GLY A 187 -8.70 -13.79 24.69
C GLY A 187 -9.09 -15.14 24.04
N ARG A 188 -8.36 -15.62 23.02
CA ARG A 188 -8.62 -16.91 22.38
C ARG A 188 -8.04 -18.03 23.24
N SER A 189 -8.92 -18.82 23.82
CA SER A 189 -8.58 -20.01 24.59
C SER A 189 -7.81 -21.03 23.74
N ALA A 190 -6.96 -21.82 24.38
CA ALA A 190 -6.44 -23.03 23.75
C ALA A 190 -7.65 -23.90 23.31
N GLY A 191 -7.69 -24.27 22.01
CA GLY A 191 -8.82 -24.99 21.41
C GLY A 191 -9.89 -24.11 20.77
N ALA A 192 -9.72 -22.80 20.70
CA ALA A 192 -10.63 -21.96 19.91
C ALA A 192 -10.64 -22.37 18.43
N PRO A 193 -11.79 -22.24 17.72
CA PRO A 193 -11.90 -22.55 16.30
C PRO A 193 -10.83 -21.86 15.46
N PRO A 194 -10.29 -22.49 14.41
CA PRO A 194 -9.32 -21.85 13.56
C PRO A 194 -9.92 -20.62 12.88
N ARG A 195 -9.14 -19.53 12.82
CA ARG A 195 -9.54 -18.23 12.25
C ARG A 195 -8.79 -17.94 10.97
N LEU A 196 -9.54 -17.74 9.91
CA LEU A 196 -9.07 -17.26 8.62
C LEU A 196 -9.38 -15.76 8.49
N LEU A 197 -8.36 -14.98 8.13
CA LEU A 197 -8.49 -13.53 7.97
C LEU A 197 -8.33 -13.13 6.50
N PHE A 198 -9.27 -12.31 6.03
CA PHE A 198 -9.19 -11.56 4.79
C PHE A 198 -9.11 -10.07 5.12
N LEU A 199 -8.13 -9.37 4.55
CA LEU A 199 -8.00 -7.91 4.63
C LEU A 199 -8.08 -7.28 3.26
N GLY A 200 -8.92 -6.26 3.11
CA GLY A 200 -9.01 -5.48 1.90
C GLY A 200 -10.41 -4.96 1.62
N ARG A 201 -10.52 -4.11 0.60
CA ARG A 201 -11.82 -3.58 0.15
C ARG A 201 -12.66 -4.72 -0.43
N ALA A 202 -13.50 -5.29 0.42
CA ALA A 202 -14.29 -6.49 0.12
C ALA A 202 -15.24 -6.30 -1.08
N GLY A 203 -15.67 -5.07 -1.36
CA GLY A 203 -16.48 -4.73 -2.53
C GLY A 203 -15.71 -4.70 -3.85
N GLU A 204 -14.37 -4.74 -3.85
CA GLU A 204 -13.56 -4.75 -5.06
C GLU A 204 -13.36 -6.20 -5.54
N ARG A 205 -13.98 -6.58 -6.67
CA ARG A 205 -13.89 -7.94 -7.22
C ARG A 205 -12.44 -8.45 -7.38
N ARG A 206 -11.51 -7.55 -7.73
CA ARG A 206 -10.10 -7.91 -7.88
C ARG A 206 -9.44 -8.39 -6.57
N LYS A 207 -10.00 -8.05 -5.40
CA LYS A 207 -9.52 -8.51 -4.09
C LYS A 207 -9.92 -9.96 -3.80
N GLY A 208 -10.82 -10.53 -4.61
CA GLY A 208 -11.07 -11.96 -4.66
C GLY A 208 -11.86 -12.53 -3.48
N LEU A 209 -12.61 -11.70 -2.74
CA LEU A 209 -13.49 -12.23 -1.69
C LEU A 209 -14.44 -13.30 -2.25
N ASP A 210 -14.94 -13.13 -3.47
CA ASP A 210 -15.79 -14.13 -4.13
C ASP A 210 -15.10 -15.50 -4.28
N VAL A 211 -13.79 -15.53 -4.52
CA VAL A 211 -12.98 -16.77 -4.60
C VAL A 211 -12.91 -17.45 -3.24
N LEU A 212 -12.70 -16.66 -2.17
CA LEU A 212 -12.73 -17.18 -0.80
C LEU A 212 -14.10 -17.75 -0.43
N LEU A 213 -15.17 -17.00 -0.72
CA LEU A 213 -16.52 -17.46 -0.42
C LEU A 213 -16.89 -18.73 -1.20
N ALA A 214 -16.44 -18.87 -2.44
CA ALA A 214 -16.60 -20.09 -3.24
C ALA A 214 -15.78 -21.28 -2.68
N ALA A 215 -14.70 -21.05 -1.96
CA ALA A 215 -13.90 -22.08 -1.30
C ALA A 215 -14.52 -22.59 0.02
N LEU A 216 -15.43 -21.82 0.66
CA LEU A 216 -15.99 -22.12 1.98
C LEU A 216 -16.63 -23.52 2.09
N PRO A 217 -17.41 -24.03 1.12
CA PRO A 217 -18.00 -25.37 1.25
C PRO A 217 -16.93 -26.47 1.42
N ALA A 218 -15.81 -26.36 0.72
CA ALA A 218 -14.70 -27.29 0.85
C ALA A 218 -13.95 -27.11 2.18
N LEU A 219 -13.69 -25.87 2.57
CA LEU A 219 -13.03 -25.54 3.83
C LEU A 219 -13.83 -26.03 5.05
N ARG A 220 -15.15 -25.85 5.06
CA ARG A 220 -16.02 -26.29 6.16
C ARG A 220 -16.17 -27.79 6.26
N ARG A 221 -16.06 -28.52 5.16
CA ARG A 221 -16.01 -30.00 5.22
C ARG A 221 -14.75 -30.49 5.94
N ALA A 222 -13.61 -29.80 5.71
CA ALA A 222 -12.34 -30.14 6.34
C ALA A 222 -12.18 -29.54 7.74
N HIS A 223 -12.75 -28.39 7.99
CA HIS A 223 -12.66 -27.59 9.21
C HIS A 223 -14.05 -27.06 9.59
N PRO A 224 -14.92 -27.87 10.22
CA PRO A 224 -16.33 -27.51 10.48
C PRO A 224 -16.52 -26.22 11.26
N ASP A 225 -15.62 -25.95 12.23
CA ASP A 225 -15.68 -24.81 13.13
C ASP A 225 -14.90 -23.58 12.62
N LEU A 226 -14.45 -23.58 11.36
CA LEU A 226 -13.65 -22.50 10.79
C LEU A 226 -14.40 -21.15 10.85
N GLU A 227 -13.83 -20.19 11.59
CA GLU A 227 -14.24 -18.79 11.62
C GLU A 227 -13.58 -18.04 10.45
N VAL A 228 -14.36 -17.26 9.70
CA VAL A 228 -13.84 -16.39 8.64
C VAL A 228 -14.11 -14.95 9.00
N VAL A 229 -13.05 -14.16 9.16
CA VAL A 229 -13.10 -12.73 9.44
C VAL A 229 -12.73 -11.95 8.18
N VAL A 230 -13.63 -11.04 7.78
CA VAL A 230 -13.46 -10.15 6.64
C VAL A 230 -13.36 -8.72 7.16
N ALA A 231 -12.17 -8.13 7.09
CA ALA A 231 -11.93 -6.75 7.46
C ALA A 231 -11.66 -5.88 6.21
N GLY A 232 -12.36 -4.78 6.14
CA GLY A 232 -12.36 -3.82 5.04
C GLY A 232 -13.76 -3.49 4.53
N PRO A 233 -13.92 -2.32 3.91
CA PRO A 233 -15.22 -1.82 3.49
C PRO A 233 -15.80 -2.59 2.30
N GLY A 234 -17.14 -2.57 2.18
CA GLY A 234 -17.87 -3.06 1.02
C GLY A 234 -18.18 -4.55 1.01
N ALA A 235 -18.03 -5.25 2.13
CA ALA A 235 -18.54 -6.61 2.26
C ALA A 235 -20.08 -6.60 2.15
N ARG A 236 -20.61 -7.46 1.28
CA ARG A 236 -22.05 -7.74 1.19
C ARG A 236 -22.45 -8.71 2.30
N ALA A 237 -23.72 -9.11 2.35
CA ALA A 237 -24.16 -10.17 3.25
C ALA A 237 -23.26 -11.42 3.09
N LEU A 238 -22.63 -11.81 4.21
CA LEU A 238 -21.73 -12.95 4.23
C LEU A 238 -22.49 -14.22 4.67
N PRO A 239 -22.06 -15.41 4.24
CA PRO A 239 -22.63 -16.68 4.70
C PRO A 239 -22.46 -16.85 6.22
N PRO A 240 -23.29 -17.71 6.88
CA PRO A 240 -23.09 -18.07 8.29
C PRO A 240 -21.63 -18.45 8.58
N GLY A 241 -21.12 -18.15 9.79
CA GLY A 241 -19.73 -18.42 10.17
C GLY A 241 -18.70 -17.48 9.53
N CYS A 242 -19.12 -16.49 8.76
CA CYS A 242 -18.29 -15.39 8.29
C CYS A 242 -18.71 -14.09 8.99
N ARG A 243 -17.75 -13.33 9.49
CA ARG A 243 -17.97 -12.05 10.17
C ARG A 243 -17.31 -10.91 9.40
N SER A 244 -18.08 -9.87 9.07
CA SER A 244 -17.56 -8.63 8.51
C SER A 244 -17.34 -7.61 9.63
N LEU A 245 -16.15 -7.01 9.65
CA LEU A 245 -15.81 -5.94 10.59
C LEU A 245 -15.91 -4.55 9.95
N GLY A 246 -16.12 -4.48 8.62
CA GLY A 246 -16.03 -3.19 7.92
C GLY A 246 -14.63 -2.61 7.93
N LEU A 247 -14.54 -1.29 7.93
CA LEU A 247 -13.27 -0.59 8.09
C LEU A 247 -12.74 -0.81 9.50
N VAL A 248 -11.44 -1.12 9.61
CA VAL A 248 -10.75 -1.31 10.89
C VAL A 248 -9.58 -0.32 10.98
N GLU A 249 -9.28 0.13 12.18
CA GLU A 249 -8.13 0.97 12.53
C GLU A 249 -6.83 0.19 12.38
N GLU A 250 -5.69 0.88 12.28
CA GLU A 250 -4.38 0.22 12.10
C GLU A 250 -4.02 -0.68 13.30
N ALA A 251 -4.32 -0.26 14.52
CA ALA A 251 -4.10 -1.06 15.74
C ALA A 251 -4.92 -2.37 15.70
N ASP A 252 -6.20 -2.28 15.36
CA ASP A 252 -7.09 -3.45 15.22
C ASP A 252 -6.65 -4.36 14.08
N LYS A 253 -6.19 -3.80 12.96
CA LYS A 253 -5.64 -4.57 11.85
C LYS A 253 -4.43 -5.40 12.28
N ARG A 254 -3.50 -4.79 13.03
CA ARG A 254 -2.35 -5.50 13.60
C ARG A 254 -2.78 -6.63 14.54
N ALA A 255 -3.74 -6.36 15.44
CA ALA A 255 -4.31 -7.35 16.33
C ALA A 255 -4.97 -8.51 15.58
N LEU A 256 -5.80 -8.23 14.57
CA LEU A 256 -6.42 -9.23 13.72
C LEU A 256 -5.41 -10.13 13.02
N LEU A 257 -4.34 -9.57 12.45
CA LEU A 257 -3.27 -10.33 11.81
C LEU A 257 -2.55 -11.25 12.80
N ARG A 258 -2.27 -10.77 14.02
CA ARG A 258 -1.62 -11.58 15.06
C ARG A 258 -2.52 -12.70 15.56
N SER A 259 -3.84 -12.46 15.67
CA SER A 259 -4.81 -13.44 16.18
C SER A 259 -5.27 -14.46 15.14
N ALA A 260 -5.04 -14.24 13.85
CA ALA A 260 -5.42 -15.16 12.81
C ALA A 260 -4.51 -16.40 12.75
N ASP A 261 -5.09 -17.55 12.42
CA ASP A 261 -4.34 -18.78 12.15
C ASP A 261 -3.85 -18.85 10.71
N VAL A 262 -4.59 -18.23 9.78
CA VAL A 262 -4.20 -18.07 8.37
C VAL A 262 -4.71 -16.72 7.85
N PHE A 263 -3.82 -15.99 7.18
CA PHE A 263 -4.17 -14.82 6.36
C PHE A 263 -4.32 -15.21 4.91
N VAL A 264 -5.40 -14.76 4.24
CA VAL A 264 -5.69 -15.08 2.84
C VAL A 264 -5.74 -13.83 1.98
N ALA A 265 -4.92 -13.80 0.93
CA ALA A 265 -4.91 -12.78 -0.11
C ALA A 265 -5.33 -13.36 -1.48
N PRO A 266 -6.62 -13.56 -1.74
CA PRO A 266 -7.12 -14.28 -2.92
C PRO A 266 -7.28 -13.35 -4.14
N HIS A 267 -6.40 -12.36 -4.28
CA HIS A 267 -6.52 -11.35 -5.33
C HIS A 267 -6.49 -11.98 -6.72
N THR A 268 -7.31 -11.47 -7.63
CA THR A 268 -7.44 -12.04 -8.99
C THR A 268 -6.70 -11.24 -10.05
N ALA A 269 -6.40 -9.97 -9.80
CA ALA A 269 -5.73 -9.10 -10.77
C ALA A 269 -5.21 -7.78 -10.14
N ARG A 270 -4.36 -7.08 -10.90
CA ARG A 270 -3.97 -5.66 -10.69
C ARG A 270 -3.45 -5.34 -9.28
N GLU A 271 -2.51 -6.12 -8.81
CA GLU A 271 -1.74 -5.79 -7.62
C GLU A 271 -0.39 -5.23 -8.05
N SER A 272 0.02 -4.11 -7.45
CA SER A 272 1.31 -3.48 -7.76
C SER A 272 2.41 -3.91 -6.82
N PHE A 273 2.09 -4.16 -5.56
CA PHE A 273 3.06 -4.52 -4.54
C PHE A 273 2.54 -5.61 -3.59
N GLY A 274 1.42 -5.37 -2.92
CA GLY A 274 0.82 -6.32 -1.99
C GLY A 274 1.08 -6.00 -0.53
N ILE A 275 0.88 -4.74 -0.14
CA ILE A 275 1.16 -4.27 1.23
C ILE A 275 0.49 -5.16 2.30
N VAL A 276 -0.74 -5.63 2.07
CA VAL A 276 -1.45 -6.50 3.04
C VAL A 276 -0.76 -7.87 3.22
N VAL A 277 -0.06 -8.37 2.19
CA VAL A 277 0.75 -9.58 2.29
C VAL A 277 2.01 -9.29 3.11
N LEU A 278 2.65 -8.15 2.89
CA LEU A 278 3.80 -7.72 3.67
C LEU A 278 3.45 -7.53 5.16
N GLU A 279 2.31 -6.90 5.46
CA GLU A 279 1.77 -6.75 6.81
C GLU A 279 1.54 -8.11 7.50
N ALA A 280 0.97 -9.06 6.76
CA ALA A 280 0.77 -10.42 7.25
C ALA A 280 2.10 -11.15 7.51
N MET A 281 3.07 -11.02 6.61
CA MET A 281 4.42 -11.57 6.78
C MET A 281 5.08 -11.02 8.05
N ALA A 282 5.05 -9.71 8.25
CA ALA A 282 5.61 -9.04 9.43
C ALA A 282 4.94 -9.52 10.73
N SER A 283 3.62 -9.71 10.73
CA SER A 283 2.86 -10.24 11.87
C SER A 283 3.16 -11.72 12.16
N GLY A 284 3.82 -12.45 11.24
CA GLY A 284 4.10 -13.87 11.36
C GLY A 284 2.85 -14.75 11.37
N VAL A 285 1.78 -14.33 10.73
CA VAL A 285 0.65 -15.20 10.42
C VAL A 285 0.97 -16.04 9.19
N PRO A 286 0.58 -17.33 9.12
CA PRO A 286 0.68 -18.12 7.91
C PRO A 286 -0.05 -17.44 6.75
N VAL A 287 0.65 -17.23 5.63
CA VAL A 287 0.14 -16.53 4.44
C VAL A 287 -0.28 -17.51 3.37
N VAL A 288 -1.50 -17.38 2.87
CA VAL A 288 -2.00 -18.01 1.65
C VAL A 288 -2.35 -16.92 0.65
N ALA A 289 -1.67 -16.86 -0.47
CA ALA A 289 -1.85 -15.81 -1.47
C ALA A 289 -2.01 -16.40 -2.87
N SER A 290 -2.71 -15.69 -3.76
CA SER A 290 -2.76 -16.06 -5.17
C SER A 290 -1.38 -15.92 -5.84
N ASP A 291 -1.16 -16.64 -6.93
CA ASP A 291 0.08 -16.67 -7.71
C ASP A 291 0.36 -15.39 -8.52
N LEU A 292 -0.01 -14.24 -7.98
CA LEU A 292 0.33 -12.95 -8.60
C LEU A 292 1.83 -12.67 -8.45
N PRO A 293 2.50 -12.17 -9.51
CA PRO A 293 3.94 -11.89 -9.47
C PRO A 293 4.39 -11.03 -8.27
N PRO A 294 3.68 -9.96 -7.85
CA PRO A 294 4.05 -9.19 -6.67
C PRO A 294 4.01 -10.01 -5.38
N PHE A 295 3.03 -10.90 -5.22
CA PHE A 295 2.93 -11.75 -4.03
C PHE A 295 4.03 -12.82 -4.01
N ALA A 296 4.31 -13.44 -5.16
CA ALA A 296 5.42 -14.37 -5.28
C ALA A 296 6.76 -13.69 -4.94
N ALA A 297 6.97 -12.47 -5.43
CA ALA A 297 8.18 -11.70 -5.14
C ALA A 297 8.34 -11.40 -3.64
N LEU A 298 7.28 -10.93 -2.97
CA LEU A 298 7.28 -10.67 -1.53
C LEU A 298 7.60 -11.94 -0.73
N LEU A 299 7.03 -13.08 -1.13
CA LEU A 299 7.22 -14.36 -0.46
C LEU A 299 8.56 -15.04 -0.78
N GLY A 300 9.45 -14.39 -1.51
CA GLY A 300 10.80 -14.88 -1.80
C GLY A 300 10.92 -15.76 -3.04
N GLY A 301 9.94 -15.70 -3.93
CA GLY A 301 9.89 -16.43 -5.20
C GLY A 301 8.80 -17.48 -5.26
N ALA A 302 8.55 -18.02 -6.46
CA ALA A 302 7.48 -18.98 -6.68
C ALA A 302 7.90 -20.44 -6.38
N GLU A 303 9.20 -20.76 -6.43
CA GLU A 303 9.69 -22.13 -6.25
C GLU A 303 9.64 -22.61 -4.80
N ASP A 304 10.06 -21.74 -3.85
CA ASP A 304 9.99 -22.03 -2.41
C ASP A 304 9.51 -20.79 -1.65
N PRO A 305 8.21 -20.43 -1.75
CA PRO A 305 7.68 -19.26 -1.12
C PRO A 305 7.61 -19.39 0.42
N ALA A 306 7.85 -18.28 1.11
CA ALA A 306 7.71 -18.19 2.56
C ALA A 306 6.23 -18.19 3.05
N GLY A 307 5.27 -18.27 2.13
CA GLY A 307 3.86 -18.56 2.32
C GLY A 307 3.43 -19.69 1.40
N ARG A 308 2.11 -19.78 1.15
CA ARG A 308 1.58 -20.72 0.17
C ARG A 308 0.94 -19.96 -0.97
N LEU A 309 1.43 -20.23 -2.19
CA LEU A 309 0.82 -19.71 -3.40
C LEU A 309 -0.21 -20.70 -3.94
N PHE A 310 -1.34 -20.17 -4.42
CA PHE A 310 -2.35 -20.95 -5.10
C PHE A 310 -2.72 -20.31 -6.43
N ARG A 311 -3.22 -21.10 -7.38
CA ARG A 311 -3.66 -20.60 -8.69
C ARG A 311 -4.78 -19.57 -8.50
N ARG A 312 -4.56 -18.33 -8.94
CA ARG A 312 -5.52 -17.24 -8.83
C ARG A 312 -6.87 -17.61 -9.46
N GLY A 313 -7.95 -17.24 -8.77
CA GLY A 313 -9.31 -17.50 -9.21
C GLY A 313 -9.77 -18.96 -9.07
N ASP A 314 -8.97 -19.82 -8.44
CA ASP A 314 -9.30 -21.23 -8.21
C ASP A 314 -9.68 -21.48 -6.74
N PRO A 315 -10.98 -21.63 -6.41
CA PRO A 315 -11.43 -21.88 -5.04
C PRO A 315 -10.97 -23.22 -4.47
N ALA A 316 -10.80 -24.25 -5.31
CA ALA A 316 -10.36 -25.57 -4.85
C ALA A 316 -8.87 -25.53 -4.45
N ALA A 317 -8.03 -24.89 -5.27
CA ALA A 317 -6.62 -24.67 -4.95
C ALA A 317 -6.46 -23.81 -3.69
N LEU A 318 -7.30 -22.78 -3.52
CA LEU A 318 -7.33 -21.97 -2.30
C LEU A 318 -7.66 -22.82 -1.07
N ALA A 319 -8.72 -23.64 -1.13
CA ALA A 319 -9.14 -24.50 -0.01
C ALA A 319 -8.03 -25.47 0.39
N ALA A 320 -7.37 -26.11 -0.57
CA ALA A 320 -6.24 -27.01 -0.34
C ALA A 320 -5.06 -26.27 0.34
N ALA A 321 -4.69 -25.09 -0.17
CA ALA A 321 -3.59 -24.29 0.38
C ALA A 321 -3.88 -23.84 1.81
N VAL A 322 -5.12 -23.42 2.13
CA VAL A 322 -5.54 -23.05 3.48
C VAL A 322 -5.49 -24.23 4.43
N SER A 323 -6.00 -25.40 4.03
CA SER A 323 -5.99 -26.60 4.89
C SER A 323 -4.56 -27.03 5.23
N VAL A 324 -3.64 -26.96 4.28
CA VAL A 324 -2.22 -27.23 4.54
C VAL A 324 -1.62 -26.16 5.46
N ALA A 325 -1.92 -24.88 5.25
CA ALA A 325 -1.42 -23.80 6.12
C ALA A 325 -1.92 -23.94 7.56
N LEU A 326 -3.17 -24.33 7.77
CA LEU A 326 -3.73 -24.62 9.09
C LEU A 326 -3.05 -25.80 9.77
N SER A 327 -2.73 -26.87 9.02
CA SER A 327 -2.05 -28.05 9.58
C SER A 327 -0.57 -27.79 9.92
N GLU A 328 0.10 -26.94 9.17
CA GLU A 328 1.50 -26.53 9.45
C GLU A 328 1.58 -25.51 10.60
N GLY A 329 0.57 -24.65 10.71
CA GLY A 329 0.54 -23.58 11.69
C GLY A 329 1.69 -22.58 11.55
N ARG A 330 2.03 -21.93 12.67
CA ARG A 330 3.19 -21.04 12.75
C ARG A 330 4.47 -21.85 12.90
N GLY A 331 5.47 -21.62 12.06
CA GLY A 331 6.73 -22.35 12.08
C GLY A 331 7.73 -21.77 11.08
N ARG A 332 8.61 -22.59 10.55
CA ARG A 332 9.72 -22.18 9.67
C ARG A 332 9.32 -21.24 8.51
N ARG A 333 8.14 -21.44 7.90
CA ARG A 333 7.66 -20.57 6.83
C ARG A 333 7.33 -19.16 7.33
N THR A 334 6.68 -19.06 8.48
CA THR A 334 6.33 -17.75 9.07
C THR A 334 7.55 -17.01 9.58
N GLU A 335 8.55 -17.71 10.13
CA GLU A 335 9.83 -17.12 10.51
C GLU A 335 10.59 -16.58 9.30
N ARG A 336 10.60 -17.34 8.21
CA ARG A 336 11.18 -16.89 6.94
C ARG A 336 10.41 -15.70 6.36
N ALA A 337 9.08 -15.71 6.44
CA ALA A 337 8.24 -14.59 6.01
C ALA A 337 8.58 -13.31 6.78
N ARG A 338 8.72 -13.39 8.11
CA ARG A 338 9.17 -12.27 8.95
C ARG A 338 10.56 -11.78 8.54
N ALA A 339 11.51 -12.69 8.34
CA ALA A 339 12.86 -12.34 7.92
C ALA A 339 12.88 -11.62 6.55
N LEU A 340 12.02 -12.03 5.62
CA LEU A 340 11.84 -11.34 4.35
C LEU A 340 11.17 -9.98 4.52
N ALA A 341 10.17 -9.87 5.42
CA ALA A 341 9.46 -8.61 5.68
C ALA A 341 10.40 -7.51 6.19
N ARG A 342 11.41 -7.84 6.98
CA ARG A 342 12.40 -6.88 7.50
C ARG A 342 13.19 -6.15 6.41
N ARG A 343 13.27 -6.71 5.19
CA ARG A 343 13.88 -6.03 4.03
C ARG A 343 13.07 -4.83 3.55
N TYR A 344 11.83 -4.74 3.99
CA TYR A 344 10.89 -3.67 3.65
C TYR A 344 10.65 -2.72 4.83
N ASP A 345 11.41 -2.87 5.92
CA ASP A 345 11.36 -1.93 7.04
C ASP A 345 11.82 -0.53 6.58
N TRP A 346 11.21 0.51 7.16
CA TRP A 346 11.58 1.89 6.83
C TRP A 346 13.06 2.18 7.09
N SER A 347 13.71 1.51 8.05
CA SER A 347 15.15 1.62 8.26
C SER A 347 16.00 1.10 7.10
N VAL A 348 15.44 0.27 6.22
CA VAL A 348 16.08 -0.25 5.01
C VAL A 348 15.63 0.54 3.77
N VAL A 349 14.32 0.70 3.59
CA VAL A 349 13.74 1.34 2.40
C VAL A 349 13.94 2.87 2.42
N GLY A 350 13.88 3.49 3.58
CA GLY A 350 14.03 4.94 3.72
C GLY A 350 15.35 5.47 3.17
N PRO A 351 16.50 4.88 3.51
CA PRO A 351 17.79 5.24 2.91
C PRO A 351 17.84 5.14 1.39
N GLU A 352 17.13 4.18 0.76
CA GLU A 352 17.06 4.07 -0.69
C GLU A 352 16.29 5.27 -1.29
N VAL A 353 15.19 5.70 -0.66
CA VAL A 353 14.46 6.91 -1.07
C VAL A 353 15.34 8.16 -0.91
N VAL A 354 16.04 8.29 0.23
CA VAL A 354 16.96 9.42 0.49
C VAL A 354 18.12 9.44 -0.51
N GLY A 355 18.60 8.27 -0.93
CA GLY A 355 19.61 8.16 -1.99
C GLY A 355 19.17 8.82 -3.30
N VAL A 356 17.94 8.56 -3.73
CA VAL A 356 17.35 9.23 -4.92
C VAL A 356 17.25 10.75 -4.73
N TYR A 357 16.91 11.21 -3.52
CA TYR A 357 16.88 12.65 -3.24
C TYR A 357 18.26 13.28 -3.35
N ALA A 358 19.27 12.63 -2.80
CA ALA A 358 20.65 13.13 -2.82
C ALA A 358 21.20 13.25 -4.25
N GLU A 359 20.92 12.26 -5.10
CA GLU A 359 21.29 12.29 -6.52
C GLU A 359 20.67 13.49 -7.23
N VAL A 360 19.35 13.69 -7.10
CA VAL A 360 18.63 14.81 -7.73
C VAL A 360 19.14 16.16 -7.26
N LEU A 361 19.41 16.32 -5.95
CA LEU A 361 19.93 17.57 -5.40
C LEU A 361 21.36 17.86 -5.86
N ALA A 362 22.20 16.83 -6.00
CA ALA A 362 23.57 16.97 -6.49
C ALA A 362 23.60 17.40 -7.97
N GLU A 363 22.79 16.77 -8.82
CA GLU A 363 22.66 17.11 -10.25
C GLU A 363 22.22 18.58 -10.44
N ARG A 364 21.21 19.02 -9.71
CA ARG A 364 20.72 20.41 -9.76
C ARG A 364 21.73 21.43 -9.27
N SER A 365 22.52 21.07 -8.26
CA SER A 365 23.59 21.93 -7.76
C SER A 365 24.71 22.09 -8.78
N ALA A 366 25.05 21.05 -9.53
CA ALA A 366 26.04 21.08 -10.59
C ALA A 366 25.57 21.91 -11.80
N GLU A 367 24.29 21.80 -12.18
CA GLU A 367 23.67 22.61 -13.26
C GLU A 367 23.64 24.12 -12.94
N GLY A 368 23.40 24.47 -11.66
CA GLY A 368 23.37 25.87 -11.19
C GLY A 368 24.74 26.53 -11.06
N ALA A 369 25.82 25.72 -11.05
CA ALA A 369 27.21 26.20 -10.95
C ALA A 369 27.87 26.32 -12.33
N SER A 370 27.28 25.84 -13.41
CA SER A 370 27.74 25.95 -14.81
C SER A 370 27.03 27.10 -15.52
#